data_1dc73e323968c856d1123d7e8043257a
#
_entry.id   1dc73e323968c856d1123d7e8043257a
#
_cell.length_a   1.000
_cell.length_b   1.000
_cell.length_c   1.000
_cell.angle_alpha   90.00
_cell.angle_beta   90.00
_cell.angle_gamma   90.00
#
_symmetry.space_group_name_H-M   'P 1'
#
loop_
_entity.id
_entity.type
_entity.pdbx_description
1 polymer ?
#
loop_
_entity_poly.entity_id
_entity_poly.type
_entity_poly.pdbx_seq_one_letter_code
_entity_poly.pdbx_strand_id
1 'polypeptide(L)'
;MEISRINHTFVENKEDMDSPFQYGKLAMGATFVNRVHEKQILKNNLYSGINTMLISPRRWGKSSLVKEAMHELMAERHDVKVCFLDVFTIRSEAEFYQTFAQAVIKATSNNWETWITHTKEFLKALSPQITIGTDPMTDFSIGFEIHQIKENEHELLNLPEKIAVAKGMKIIVCIDEFQNLAGLKDYEHLEGKMRST
;
A
#
# COMPACT_ATOMS: atom_id res chain seq x y z
N MET A 1 13.41 33.25 68.02
CA MET A 1 13.05 31.85 67.78
C MET A 1 12.44 31.79 66.39
N GLU A 2 13.34 31.64 65.39
CA GLU A 2 12.98 31.67 63.95
C GLU A 2 12.78 30.24 63.48
N ILE A 3 11.58 29.94 62.97
CA ILE A 3 11.27 28.65 62.36
C ILE A 3 11.51 28.73 60.87
N SER A 4 12.63 28.19 60.45
CA SER A 4 12.97 28.01 59.06
C SER A 4 12.02 27.06 58.37
N ARG A 5 11.24 27.54 57.33
CA ARG A 5 10.43 26.70 56.46
C ARG A 5 11.33 26.13 55.36
N ILE A 6 11.53 24.83 55.37
CA ILE A 6 12.16 24.08 54.29
C ILE A 6 11.10 23.83 53.22
N ASN A 7 11.19 24.54 52.08
CA ASN A 7 10.41 24.26 50.91
C ASN A 7 11.04 23.05 50.18
N HIS A 8 10.44 21.88 50.30
CA HIS A 8 10.70 20.77 49.41
C HIS A 8 9.98 21.00 48.09
N THR A 9 10.73 21.49 47.12
CA THR A 9 10.29 21.49 45.72
C THR A 9 10.49 20.05 45.21
N PHE A 10 9.42 19.30 45.12
CA PHE A 10 9.39 18.03 44.39
C PHE A 10 9.47 18.40 42.88
N VAL A 11 10.63 18.21 42.30
CA VAL A 11 10.78 18.15 40.85
C VAL A 11 10.30 16.77 40.42
N GLU A 12 9.06 16.65 39.98
CA GLU A 12 8.59 15.48 39.25
C GLU A 12 9.33 15.46 37.92
N ASN A 13 10.41 14.71 37.82
CA ASN A 13 10.91 14.23 36.53
C ASN A 13 9.87 13.24 35.99
N LYS A 14 8.90 13.73 35.23
CA LYS A 14 8.16 12.92 34.28
C LYS A 14 9.15 12.51 33.18
N GLU A 15 9.90 11.46 33.40
CA GLU A 15 10.37 10.64 32.29
C GLU A 15 9.10 10.12 31.62
N ASP A 16 8.80 10.66 30.43
CA ASP A 16 7.81 10.07 29.53
C ASP A 16 8.30 8.64 29.24
N MET A 17 7.88 7.69 30.06
CA MET A 17 8.00 6.28 29.72
C MET A 17 7.03 6.03 28.59
N ASP A 18 7.51 6.24 27.35
CA ASP A 18 6.81 5.81 26.16
C ASP A 18 6.47 4.32 26.32
N SER A 19 5.19 4.04 26.45
CA SER A 19 4.73 2.68 26.60
C SER A 19 5.22 1.86 25.41
N PRO A 20 5.93 0.74 25.62
CA PRO A 20 6.39 -0.12 24.54
C PRO A 20 5.21 -0.72 23.74
N PHE A 21 3.98 -0.58 24.25
CA PHE A 21 2.76 -1.05 23.62
C PHE A 21 2.01 0.12 22.97
N GLN A 22 2.13 0.25 21.65
CA GLN A 22 1.36 1.22 20.90
C GLN A 22 -0.04 0.66 20.58
N TYR A 23 -1.07 1.28 21.19
CA TYR A 23 -2.46 0.94 20.89
C TYR A 23 -2.99 1.84 19.75
N GLY A 24 -3.66 1.22 18.75
CA GLY A 24 -4.30 1.95 17.66
C GLY A 24 -3.35 2.49 16.58
N LYS A 25 -2.04 2.22 16.66
CA LYS A 25 -1.05 2.54 15.64
C LYS A 25 -0.42 1.28 15.06
N LEU A 26 0.14 1.39 13.86
CA LEU A 26 0.92 0.30 13.27
C LEU A 26 2.26 0.17 14.02
N ALA A 27 2.58 -1.02 14.50
CA ALA A 27 3.89 -1.32 15.05
C ALA A 27 4.90 -1.48 13.91
N MET A 28 5.97 -0.70 13.91
CA MET A 28 7.06 -0.74 12.92
C MET A 28 8.41 -0.53 13.60
N GLY A 29 9.49 -1.05 12.97
CA GLY A 29 10.85 -0.91 13.49
C GLY A 29 11.01 -1.44 14.90
N ALA A 30 11.54 -0.64 15.83
CA ALA A 30 11.79 -1.05 17.22
C ALA A 30 10.53 -1.46 18.01
N THR A 31 9.33 -1.02 17.58
CA THR A 31 8.04 -1.40 18.20
C THR A 31 7.43 -2.68 17.60
N PHE A 32 8.00 -3.19 16.51
CA PHE A 32 7.58 -4.45 15.90
C PHE A 32 8.37 -5.60 16.52
N VAL A 33 7.81 -6.23 17.53
CA VAL A 33 8.48 -7.29 18.30
C VAL A 33 8.00 -8.66 17.82
N ASN A 34 8.98 -9.56 17.58
CA ASN A 34 8.75 -11.01 17.57
C ASN A 34 7.92 -11.56 16.42
N ARG A 35 8.20 -11.51 15.21
CA ARG A 35 7.61 -12.26 14.07
C ARG A 35 8.64 -12.41 12.95
N VAL A 36 9.90 -12.67 13.34
CA VAL A 36 11.03 -12.72 12.41
C VAL A 36 10.82 -13.81 11.37
N HIS A 37 10.33 -14.97 11.80
CA HIS A 37 10.13 -16.12 10.92
C HIS A 37 9.04 -15.87 9.87
N GLU A 38 7.87 -15.40 10.30
CA GLU A 38 6.76 -15.08 9.38
C GLU A 38 7.12 -13.95 8.42
N LYS A 39 7.86 -12.95 8.91
CA LYS A 39 8.36 -11.86 8.08
C LYS A 39 9.31 -12.36 6.99
N GLN A 40 10.24 -13.27 7.34
CA GLN A 40 11.18 -13.83 6.38
C GLN A 40 10.48 -14.71 5.33
N ILE A 41 9.50 -15.54 5.74
CA ILE A 41 8.70 -16.33 4.81
C ILE A 41 7.97 -15.40 3.84
N LEU A 42 7.32 -14.35 4.35
CA LEU A 42 6.58 -13.41 3.53
C LEU A 42 7.48 -12.72 2.50
N LYS A 43 8.65 -12.21 2.92
CA LYS A 43 9.63 -11.61 2.03
C LYS A 43 10.08 -12.56 0.92
N ASN A 44 10.42 -13.80 1.28
CA ASN A 44 10.87 -14.81 0.33
C ASN A 44 9.78 -15.17 -0.69
N ASN A 45 8.56 -15.41 -0.23
CA ASN A 45 7.43 -15.73 -1.10
C ASN A 45 7.18 -14.62 -2.11
N LEU A 46 7.03 -13.38 -1.63
CA LEU A 46 6.69 -12.25 -2.49
C LEU A 46 7.82 -11.90 -3.46
N TYR A 47 9.09 -11.99 -3.02
CA TYR A 47 10.23 -11.78 -3.92
C TYR A 47 10.33 -12.86 -5.01
N SER A 48 9.90 -14.09 -4.69
CA SER A 48 9.85 -15.22 -5.64
C SER A 48 8.61 -15.21 -6.54
N GLY A 49 7.73 -14.20 -6.43
CA GLY A 49 6.51 -14.11 -7.23
C GLY A 49 5.39 -15.04 -6.74
N ILE A 50 5.45 -15.50 -5.49
CA ILE A 50 4.41 -16.35 -4.91
C ILE A 50 3.32 -15.48 -4.28
N ASN A 51 2.11 -15.53 -4.85
CA ASN A 51 0.94 -14.87 -4.27
C ASN A 51 0.64 -15.42 -2.88
N THR A 52 0.51 -14.53 -1.90
CA THR A 52 0.40 -14.92 -0.50
C THR A 52 -0.82 -14.24 0.15
N MET A 53 -1.69 -15.03 0.76
CA MET A 53 -2.82 -14.55 1.53
C MET A 53 -2.54 -14.71 3.03
N LEU A 54 -2.71 -13.62 3.80
CA LEU A 54 -2.55 -13.62 5.25
C LEU A 54 -3.92 -13.63 5.93
N ILE A 55 -4.21 -14.72 6.64
CA ILE A 55 -5.44 -14.88 7.39
C ILE A 55 -5.11 -14.90 8.88
N SER A 56 -5.68 -13.97 9.64
CA SER A 56 -5.57 -13.96 11.11
C SER A 56 -6.70 -13.13 11.71
N PRO A 57 -7.01 -13.29 12.99
CA PRO A 57 -7.98 -12.45 13.69
C PRO A 57 -7.65 -10.95 13.58
N ARG A 58 -8.67 -10.10 13.80
CA ARG A 58 -8.48 -8.65 13.89
C ARG A 58 -7.48 -8.31 15.00
N ARG A 59 -6.72 -7.23 14.81
CA ARG A 59 -5.72 -6.70 15.76
C ARG A 59 -4.53 -7.62 16.04
N TRP A 60 -4.31 -8.64 15.23
CA TRP A 60 -3.14 -9.53 15.33
C TRP A 60 -1.94 -9.03 14.52
N GLY A 61 -1.94 -7.76 14.15
CA GLY A 61 -0.80 -7.11 13.51
C GLY A 61 -0.50 -7.56 12.08
N LYS A 62 -1.53 -8.00 11.29
CA LYS A 62 -1.35 -8.35 9.86
C LYS A 62 -0.73 -7.23 9.07
N SER A 63 -1.37 -6.05 9.09
CA SER A 63 -0.91 -4.89 8.32
C SER A 63 0.46 -4.40 8.78
N SER A 64 0.77 -4.49 10.09
CA SER A 64 2.11 -4.20 10.62
C SER A 64 3.15 -5.17 10.08
N LEU A 65 2.86 -6.49 10.08
CA LEU A 65 3.75 -7.52 9.55
C LEU A 65 4.06 -7.26 8.06
N VAL A 66 3.01 -7.00 7.25
CA VAL A 66 3.19 -6.74 5.81
C VAL A 66 4.02 -5.49 5.58
N LYS A 67 3.69 -4.38 6.25
CA LYS A 67 4.40 -3.11 6.08
C LYS A 67 5.86 -3.21 6.49
N GLU A 68 6.15 -3.87 7.62
CA GLU A 68 7.53 -4.08 8.08
C GLU A 68 8.31 -4.98 7.13
N ALA A 69 7.73 -6.12 6.71
CA ALA A 69 8.36 -7.02 5.76
C ALA A 69 8.66 -6.34 4.42
N MET A 70 7.73 -5.52 3.92
CA MET A 70 7.89 -4.80 2.65
C MET A 70 8.90 -3.66 2.77
N HIS A 71 8.92 -2.95 3.90
CA HIS A 71 9.91 -1.92 4.17
C HIS A 71 11.34 -2.50 4.17
N GLU A 72 11.56 -3.63 4.87
CA GLU A 72 12.84 -4.31 4.84
C GLU A 72 13.20 -4.83 3.44
N LEU A 73 12.23 -5.43 2.73
CA LEU A 73 12.47 -5.95 1.39
C LEU A 73 12.91 -4.84 0.41
N MET A 74 12.27 -3.68 0.45
CA MET A 74 12.67 -2.52 -0.38
C MET A 74 14.04 -1.95 0.01
N ALA A 75 14.43 -2.03 1.28
CA ALA A 75 15.76 -1.64 1.73
C ALA A 75 16.85 -2.62 1.25
N GLU A 76 16.55 -3.92 1.21
CA GLU A 76 17.45 -4.98 0.76
C GLU A 76 17.53 -5.09 -0.77
N ARG A 77 16.45 -4.71 -1.47
CA ARG A 77 16.27 -4.92 -2.91
C ARG A 77 15.81 -3.63 -3.60
N HIS A 78 16.72 -2.97 -4.26
CA HIS A 78 16.43 -1.71 -4.97
C HIS A 78 15.58 -1.89 -6.23
N ASP A 79 15.52 -3.13 -6.75
CA ASP A 79 14.71 -3.52 -7.90
C ASP A 79 13.23 -3.79 -7.53
N VAL A 80 12.87 -3.72 -6.25
CA VAL A 80 11.50 -3.96 -5.76
C VAL A 80 10.77 -2.65 -5.47
N LYS A 81 9.54 -2.55 -5.94
CA LYS A 81 8.57 -1.52 -5.55
C LYS A 81 7.34 -2.18 -4.94
N VAL A 82 6.80 -1.54 -3.92
CA VAL A 82 5.62 -2.06 -3.22
C VAL A 82 4.49 -1.05 -3.32
N CYS A 83 3.35 -1.54 -3.76
CA CYS A 83 2.10 -0.81 -3.85
C CYS A 83 1.18 -1.27 -2.72
N PHE A 84 0.71 -0.35 -1.87
CA PHE A 84 -0.29 -0.64 -0.84
C PHE A 84 -1.64 -0.10 -1.26
N LEU A 85 -2.65 -0.96 -1.21
CA LEU A 85 -4.04 -0.65 -1.54
C LEU A 85 -4.94 -1.06 -0.37
N ASP A 86 -5.63 -0.10 0.23
CA ASP A 86 -6.68 -0.35 1.22
C ASP A 86 -8.04 -0.29 0.51
N VAL A 87 -8.75 -1.42 0.49
CA VAL A 87 -10.04 -1.54 -0.20
C VAL A 87 -11.24 -1.37 0.74
N PHE A 88 -11.00 -0.88 1.95
CA PHE A 88 -12.07 -0.71 2.96
C PHE A 88 -13.19 0.23 2.50
N THR A 89 -12.85 1.31 1.81
CA THR A 89 -13.81 2.33 1.37
C THR A 89 -14.40 2.10 0.00
N ILE A 90 -13.88 1.14 -0.77
CA ILE A 90 -14.30 0.87 -2.14
C ILE A 90 -15.74 0.35 -2.18
N ARG A 91 -16.57 0.93 -3.04
CA ARG A 91 -18.01 0.64 -3.16
C ARG A 91 -18.43 0.11 -4.52
N SER A 92 -17.55 0.20 -5.53
CA SER A 92 -17.81 -0.29 -6.88
C SER A 92 -16.56 -0.89 -7.50
N GLU A 93 -16.76 -1.73 -8.50
CA GLU A 93 -15.68 -2.30 -9.30
C GLU A 93 -14.88 -1.21 -10.03
N ALA A 94 -15.56 -0.21 -10.57
CA ALA A 94 -14.91 0.94 -11.22
C ALA A 94 -14.00 1.70 -10.26
N GLU A 95 -14.45 1.93 -9.02
CA GLU A 95 -13.65 2.57 -7.98
C GLU A 95 -12.42 1.70 -7.61
N PHE A 96 -12.59 0.37 -7.56
CA PHE A 96 -11.47 -0.54 -7.34
C PHE A 96 -10.40 -0.38 -8.43
N TYR A 97 -10.75 -0.48 -9.71
CA TYR A 97 -9.79 -0.35 -10.79
C TYR A 97 -9.11 1.02 -10.82
N GLN A 98 -9.85 2.08 -10.56
CA GLN A 98 -9.31 3.43 -10.46
C GLN A 98 -8.28 3.54 -9.33
N THR A 99 -8.64 3.11 -8.12
CA THR A 99 -7.78 3.18 -6.94
C THR A 99 -6.55 2.26 -7.09
N PHE A 100 -6.75 1.07 -7.67
CA PHE A 100 -5.67 0.13 -7.97
C PHE A 100 -4.64 0.75 -8.93
N ALA A 101 -5.08 1.29 -10.05
CA ALA A 101 -4.19 1.92 -11.03
C ALA A 101 -3.44 3.12 -10.42
N GLN A 102 -4.13 3.97 -9.66
CA GLN A 102 -3.51 5.10 -8.96
C GLN A 102 -2.41 4.64 -8.00
N ALA A 103 -2.69 3.61 -7.19
CA ALA A 103 -1.75 3.09 -6.22
C ALA A 103 -0.49 2.50 -6.90
N VAL A 104 -0.67 1.73 -7.98
CA VAL A 104 0.45 1.16 -8.76
C VAL A 104 1.31 2.25 -9.38
N ILE A 105 0.68 3.22 -9.99
CA ILE A 105 1.36 4.34 -10.62
C ILE A 105 2.16 5.15 -9.60
N LYS A 106 1.54 5.51 -8.46
CA LYS A 106 2.18 6.25 -7.37
C LYS A 106 3.40 5.50 -6.81
N ALA A 107 3.29 4.20 -6.59
CA ALA A 107 4.37 3.37 -6.05
C ALA A 107 5.59 3.27 -6.99
N THR A 108 5.38 3.39 -8.29
CA THR A 108 6.43 3.24 -9.31
C THR A 108 7.04 4.54 -9.80
N SER A 109 6.58 5.69 -9.26
CA SER A 109 7.06 7.03 -9.61
C SER A 109 8.11 7.50 -8.61
N ASN A 110 9.31 7.83 -9.08
CA ASN A 110 10.38 8.37 -8.23
C ASN A 110 10.42 9.91 -8.22
N ASN A 111 9.90 10.56 -9.24
CA ASN A 111 9.89 12.02 -9.34
C ASN A 111 8.66 12.45 -10.15
N TRP A 112 7.74 13.15 -9.49
CA TRP A 112 6.42 13.49 -9.99
C TRP A 112 6.44 14.31 -11.29
N GLU A 113 7.26 15.33 -11.36
CA GLU A 113 7.26 16.27 -12.50
C GLU A 113 7.79 15.65 -13.79
N THR A 114 8.88 14.89 -13.71
CA THR A 114 9.48 14.21 -14.87
C THR A 114 8.64 13.01 -15.31
N TRP A 115 7.93 12.40 -14.35
CA TRP A 115 7.11 11.24 -14.58
C TRP A 115 5.84 11.55 -15.38
N ILE A 116 5.18 12.69 -15.13
CA ILE A 116 3.94 13.09 -15.82
C ILE A 116 4.11 13.07 -17.34
N THR A 117 5.23 13.54 -17.86
CA THR A 117 5.45 13.65 -19.30
C THR A 117 5.69 12.28 -19.95
N HIS A 118 6.59 11.48 -19.40
CA HIS A 118 6.94 10.17 -19.97
C HIS A 118 5.89 9.09 -19.69
N THR A 119 5.21 9.15 -18.56
CA THR A 119 4.19 8.17 -18.22
C THR A 119 2.85 8.46 -18.87
N LYS A 120 2.54 9.72 -19.18
CA LYS A 120 1.38 10.04 -20.01
C LYS A 120 1.44 9.34 -21.38
N GLU A 121 2.59 9.36 -22.02
CA GLU A 121 2.80 8.67 -23.31
C GLU A 121 2.80 7.15 -23.14
N PHE A 122 3.44 6.65 -22.09
CA PHE A 122 3.48 5.23 -21.76
C PHE A 122 2.09 4.68 -21.41
N LEU A 123 1.33 5.37 -20.55
CA LEU A 123 -0.04 4.95 -20.23
C LEU A 123 -1.01 5.12 -21.39
N LYS A 124 -0.84 6.14 -22.23
CA LYS A 124 -1.60 6.25 -23.50
C LYS A 124 -1.31 5.09 -24.45
N ALA A 125 -0.08 4.60 -24.47
CA ALA A 125 0.27 3.43 -25.28
C ALA A 125 -0.29 2.13 -24.68
N LEU A 126 -0.37 2.04 -23.33
CA LEU A 126 -0.91 0.89 -22.61
C LEU A 126 -2.44 0.85 -22.64
N SER A 127 -3.07 1.99 -22.50
CA SER A 127 -4.52 2.17 -22.56
C SER A 127 -4.83 3.61 -22.99
N PRO A 128 -5.22 3.84 -24.27
CA PRO A 128 -5.52 5.17 -24.82
C PRO A 128 -6.62 5.92 -24.04
N GLN A 129 -7.35 5.20 -23.22
CA GLN A 129 -8.54 5.65 -22.52
C GLN A 129 -8.26 6.16 -21.10
N ILE A 130 -7.02 5.98 -20.60
CA ILE A 130 -6.62 6.53 -19.31
C ILE A 130 -6.37 8.02 -19.47
N THR A 131 -7.27 8.84 -18.93
CA THR A 131 -7.10 10.29 -18.85
C THR A 131 -6.40 10.66 -17.55
N ILE A 132 -5.19 11.18 -17.65
CA ILE A 132 -4.44 11.68 -16.51
C ILE A 132 -4.78 13.16 -16.31
N GLY A 133 -5.58 13.48 -15.32
CA GLY A 133 -5.82 14.85 -14.88
C GLY A 133 -4.56 15.42 -14.19
N THR A 134 -4.15 16.61 -14.59
CA THR A 134 -3.13 17.40 -13.87
C THR A 134 -3.85 18.51 -13.10
N ASP A 135 -4.37 18.23 -11.94
CA ASP A 135 -4.76 19.27 -11.02
C ASP A 135 -3.57 19.53 -10.07
N PRO A 136 -2.98 20.75 -10.07
CA PRO A 136 -1.82 21.07 -9.24
C PRO A 136 -2.10 21.04 -7.74
N MET A 137 -3.36 21.03 -7.33
CA MET A 137 -3.77 21.10 -5.92
C MET A 137 -4.31 19.79 -5.35
N THR A 138 -4.54 18.78 -6.18
CA THR A 138 -5.00 17.47 -5.72
C THR A 138 -4.01 16.39 -6.10
N ASP A 139 -3.81 15.45 -5.17
CA ASP A 139 -3.12 14.20 -5.47
C ASP A 139 -3.70 13.63 -6.77
N PHE A 140 -2.82 13.33 -7.69
CA PHE A 140 -3.04 12.72 -8.98
C PHE A 140 -4.35 11.93 -9.12
N SER A 141 -5.28 12.43 -9.88
CA SER A 141 -6.50 11.71 -10.23
C SER A 141 -6.36 11.09 -11.63
N ILE A 142 -6.44 9.76 -11.69
CA ILE A 142 -6.65 9.06 -12.94
C ILE A 142 -8.16 8.97 -13.14
N GLY A 143 -8.67 9.72 -14.09
CA GLY A 143 -10.08 9.63 -14.47
C GLY A 143 -10.30 8.52 -15.49
N PHE A 144 -11.21 7.60 -15.18
CA PHE A 144 -11.71 6.62 -16.15
C PHE A 144 -13.16 6.94 -16.48
N GLU A 145 -13.53 6.90 -17.76
CA GLU A 145 -14.93 6.85 -18.12
C GLU A 145 -15.48 5.43 -17.86
N ILE A 146 -16.64 5.32 -17.19
CA ILE A 146 -17.20 4.04 -16.73
C ILE A 146 -17.36 3.01 -17.87
N HIS A 147 -17.68 3.45 -19.07
CA HIS A 147 -17.81 2.57 -20.24
C HIS A 147 -16.48 1.94 -20.70
N GLN A 148 -15.37 2.57 -20.39
CA GLN A 148 -14.04 2.15 -20.83
C GLN A 148 -13.37 1.21 -19.83
N ILE A 149 -13.77 1.23 -18.54
CA ILE A 149 -13.25 0.31 -17.51
C ILE A 149 -13.59 -1.13 -17.87
N LYS A 150 -14.86 -1.40 -18.21
CA LYS A 150 -15.33 -2.77 -18.51
C LYS A 150 -14.62 -3.41 -19.70
N GLU A 151 -14.19 -2.61 -20.65
CA GLU A 151 -13.46 -3.09 -21.85
C GLU A 151 -11.96 -3.28 -21.58
N ASN A 152 -11.44 -2.69 -20.50
CA ASN A 152 -10.01 -2.63 -20.20
C ASN A 152 -9.62 -3.19 -18.82
N GLU A 153 -10.49 -3.92 -18.16
CA GLU A 153 -10.25 -4.47 -16.82
C GLU A 153 -8.95 -5.29 -16.72
N HIS A 154 -8.74 -6.17 -17.68
CA HIS A 154 -7.54 -6.98 -17.80
C HIS A 154 -6.27 -6.12 -18.00
N GLU A 155 -6.37 -5.06 -18.80
CA GLU A 155 -5.28 -4.12 -19.02
C GLU A 155 -4.88 -3.39 -17.74
N LEU A 156 -5.87 -3.03 -16.92
CA LEU A 156 -5.66 -2.33 -15.66
C LEU A 156 -5.05 -3.26 -14.59
N LEU A 157 -5.50 -4.52 -14.52
CA LEU A 157 -4.92 -5.50 -13.61
C LEU A 157 -3.49 -5.87 -14.01
N ASN A 158 -3.18 -5.92 -15.31
CA ASN A 158 -1.83 -6.19 -15.83
C ASN A 158 -0.90 -4.97 -15.77
N LEU A 159 -1.39 -3.81 -15.33
CA LEU A 159 -0.57 -2.59 -15.24
C LEU A 159 0.72 -2.76 -14.42
N PRO A 160 0.73 -3.44 -13.26
CA PRO A 160 1.95 -3.70 -12.51
C PRO A 160 2.98 -4.48 -13.34
N GLU A 161 2.56 -5.55 -14.03
CA GLU A 161 3.44 -6.37 -14.86
C GLU A 161 4.04 -5.56 -16.01
N LYS A 162 3.22 -4.82 -16.73
CA LYS A 162 3.66 -3.97 -17.86
C LYS A 162 4.69 -2.93 -17.41
N ILE A 163 4.46 -2.27 -16.27
CA ILE A 163 5.41 -1.31 -15.71
C ILE A 163 6.68 -2.03 -15.23
N ALA A 164 6.55 -3.18 -14.58
CA ALA A 164 7.67 -3.97 -14.09
C ALA A 164 8.62 -4.36 -15.23
N VAL A 165 8.07 -4.89 -16.32
CA VAL A 165 8.84 -5.25 -17.53
C VAL A 165 9.50 -4.01 -18.15
N ALA A 166 8.76 -2.93 -18.34
CA ALA A 166 9.27 -1.72 -18.98
C ALA A 166 10.40 -1.03 -18.18
N LYS A 167 10.38 -1.15 -16.87
CA LYS A 167 11.36 -0.51 -15.96
C LYS A 167 12.40 -1.48 -15.40
N GLY A 168 12.35 -2.77 -15.72
CA GLY A 168 13.26 -3.78 -15.20
C GLY A 168 13.21 -3.93 -13.68
N MET A 169 12.00 -3.88 -13.10
CA MET A 169 11.78 -3.96 -11.65
C MET A 169 10.74 -5.02 -11.31
N LYS A 170 10.62 -5.34 -10.02
CA LYS A 170 9.53 -6.15 -9.48
C LYS A 170 8.53 -5.25 -8.78
N ILE A 171 7.25 -5.48 -9.00
CA ILE A 171 6.16 -4.75 -8.32
C ILE A 171 5.36 -5.74 -7.50
N ILE A 172 5.24 -5.48 -6.20
CA ILE A 172 4.43 -6.25 -5.27
C ILE A 172 3.22 -5.40 -4.91
N VAL A 173 2.02 -5.94 -5.15
CA VAL A 173 0.76 -5.28 -4.76
C VAL A 173 0.25 -5.92 -3.48
N CYS A 174 0.12 -5.12 -2.42
CA CYS A 174 -0.43 -5.51 -1.13
C CYS A 174 -1.83 -4.93 -0.98
N ILE A 175 -2.84 -5.78 -0.94
CA ILE A 175 -4.24 -5.37 -0.76
C ILE A 175 -4.66 -5.65 0.68
N ASP A 176 -4.97 -4.59 1.44
CA ASP A 176 -5.50 -4.69 2.80
C ASP A 176 -7.04 -4.68 2.76
N GLU A 177 -7.65 -5.34 3.74
CA GLU A 177 -9.12 -5.48 3.89
C GLU A 177 -9.80 -6.13 2.66
N PHE A 178 -9.10 -7.05 1.98
CA PHE A 178 -9.54 -7.72 0.75
C PHE A 178 -10.96 -8.29 0.83
N GLN A 179 -11.39 -8.76 2.00
CA GLN A 179 -12.75 -9.30 2.22
C GLN A 179 -13.86 -8.28 1.94
N ASN A 180 -13.57 -6.96 1.95
CA ASN A 180 -14.57 -5.95 1.64
C ASN A 180 -15.00 -5.97 0.16
N LEU A 181 -14.13 -6.48 -0.72
CA LEU A 181 -14.47 -6.65 -2.13
C LEU A 181 -15.62 -7.65 -2.32
N ALA A 182 -15.78 -8.64 -1.43
CA ALA A 182 -16.88 -9.59 -1.48
C ALA A 182 -18.26 -8.94 -1.33
N GLY A 183 -18.32 -7.70 -0.85
CA GLY A 183 -19.55 -6.90 -0.80
C GLY A 183 -19.90 -6.17 -2.10
N LEU A 184 -19.03 -6.20 -3.11
CA LEU A 184 -19.30 -5.58 -4.40
C LEU A 184 -20.29 -6.40 -5.21
N LYS A 185 -21.15 -5.72 -5.97
CA LYS A 185 -22.22 -6.36 -6.76
C LYS A 185 -21.66 -7.36 -7.78
N ASP A 186 -20.52 -7.06 -8.38
CA ASP A 186 -19.88 -7.86 -9.44
C ASP A 186 -18.60 -8.57 -8.94
N TYR A 187 -18.54 -8.91 -7.63
CA TYR A 187 -17.33 -9.48 -7.00
C TYR A 187 -16.82 -10.75 -7.68
N GLU A 188 -17.72 -11.68 -8.06
CA GLU A 188 -17.32 -12.94 -8.71
C GLU A 188 -16.58 -12.68 -10.03
N HIS A 189 -17.01 -11.68 -10.77
CA HIS A 189 -16.35 -11.25 -12.00
C HIS A 189 -14.96 -10.66 -11.72
N LEU A 190 -14.86 -9.75 -10.75
CA LEU A 190 -13.60 -9.16 -10.33
C LEU A 190 -12.61 -10.23 -9.83
N GLU A 191 -13.08 -11.14 -8.96
CA GLU A 191 -12.25 -12.24 -8.45
C GLU A 191 -11.74 -13.15 -9.58
N GLY A 192 -12.62 -13.50 -10.52
CA GLY A 192 -12.25 -14.30 -11.69
C GLY A 192 -11.15 -13.65 -12.52
N LYS A 193 -11.24 -12.33 -12.74
CA LYS A 193 -10.21 -11.56 -13.44
C LYS A 193 -8.88 -11.52 -12.69
N MET A 194 -8.93 -11.26 -11.37
CA MET A 194 -7.72 -11.24 -10.54
C MET A 194 -7.01 -12.60 -10.46
N ARG A 195 -7.73 -13.70 -10.59
CA ARG A 195 -7.15 -15.06 -10.63
C ARG A 195 -6.50 -15.40 -11.98
N SER A 196 -6.92 -14.73 -13.05
CA SER A 196 -6.42 -14.97 -14.42
C SER A 196 -5.24 -14.08 -14.81
N THR A 197 -4.89 -13.13 -13.95
CA THR A 197 -3.74 -12.21 -14.07
C THR A 197 -2.57 -12.73 -13.23
#